data_392d3948ddb1e755d0249b1b39d6fa01
#
_entry.id   392d3948ddb1e755d0249b1b39d6fa01
#
_cell.length_a   1.000
_cell.length_b   1.000
_cell.length_c   1.000
_cell.angle_alpha   90.00
_cell.angle_beta   90.00
_cell.angle_gamma   90.00
#
_symmetry.space_group_name_H-M   'P 1'
#
loop_
_entity.id
_entity.type
_entity.pdbx_description
1 polymer ?
#
loop_
_entity_poly.entity_id
_entity_poly.type
_entity_poly.pdbx_seq_one_letter_code
_entity_poly.pdbx_strand_id
1 'polypeptide(L)'
;MRRDVFNAISDPTRRDILMSLTADKQNVNALADKFDMTRQAVSLHVKYLQECGVISINKEGRERICQLEVQKLTEVADWLEPFRQLWEGRFKQLDSLLDELKGKKS
;
A
#
# COMPACT_ATOMS: atom_id res chain seq x y z
N MET A 1 21.20 8.72 -0.54
CA MET A 1 19.94 8.46 0.18
C MET A 1 19.25 7.27 -0.45
N ARG A 2 18.95 6.29 0.36
CA ARG A 2 18.33 5.05 -0.13
C ARG A 2 16.82 5.25 -0.31
N ARG A 3 16.32 4.97 -1.51
CA ARG A 3 14.88 5.02 -1.80
C ARG A 3 14.40 3.62 -2.12
N ASP A 4 13.73 3.02 -1.17
CA ASP A 4 13.21 1.66 -1.28
C ASP A 4 11.73 1.61 -0.92
N VAL A 5 11.18 0.39 -0.87
CA VAL A 5 9.77 0.19 -0.58
C VAL A 5 9.38 0.73 0.80
N PHE A 6 10.27 0.66 1.79
CA PHE A 6 9.98 1.14 3.14
C PHE A 6 9.93 2.67 3.19
N ASN A 7 10.78 3.34 2.42
CA ASN A 7 10.70 4.79 2.24
C ASN A 7 9.37 5.17 1.59
N ALA A 8 8.94 4.40 0.58
CA ALA A 8 7.69 4.66 -0.12
C ALA A 8 6.50 4.68 0.83
N ILE A 9 6.41 3.71 1.75
CA ILE A 9 5.27 3.58 2.65
C ILE A 9 5.44 4.34 3.97
N SER A 10 6.50 5.12 4.12
CA SER A 10 6.74 5.86 5.37
C SER A 10 5.86 7.10 5.52
N ASP A 11 5.20 7.53 4.46
CA ASP A 11 4.36 8.73 4.46
C ASP A 11 2.89 8.35 4.27
N PRO A 12 1.96 8.93 5.08
CA PRO A 12 0.53 8.58 4.97
C PRO A 12 -0.08 8.89 3.60
N THR A 13 0.29 10.02 2.99
CA THR A 13 -0.24 10.40 1.68
C THR A 13 0.22 9.41 0.62
N ARG A 14 1.49 9.00 0.66
CA ARG A 14 1.99 8.01 -0.29
C ARG A 14 1.29 6.66 -0.10
N ARG A 15 1.01 6.25 1.14
CA ARG A 15 0.22 5.03 1.38
C ARG A 15 -1.17 5.15 0.77
N ASP A 16 -1.81 6.30 0.91
CA ASP A 16 -3.15 6.53 0.34
C ASP A 16 -3.12 6.47 -1.20
N ILE A 17 -2.08 7.02 -1.81
CA ILE A 17 -1.90 6.94 -3.26
C ILE A 17 -1.76 5.47 -3.70
N LEU A 18 -0.92 4.71 -3.02
CA LEU A 18 -0.75 3.28 -3.32
C LEU A 18 -2.07 2.53 -3.18
N MET A 19 -2.81 2.79 -2.11
CA MET A 19 -4.10 2.15 -1.89
C MET A 19 -5.10 2.47 -3.01
N SER A 20 -5.11 3.69 -3.51
CA SER A 20 -6.01 4.08 -4.59
C SER A 20 -5.70 3.39 -5.90
N LEU A 21 -4.48 2.86 -6.05
CA LEU A 21 -4.05 2.14 -7.25
C LEU A 21 -4.28 0.63 -7.18
N THR A 22 -4.76 0.12 -6.04
CA THR A 22 -4.96 -1.33 -5.88
C THR A 22 -6.07 -1.87 -6.78
N ALA A 23 -7.08 -1.06 -7.07
CA ALA A 23 -8.21 -1.47 -7.90
C ALA A 23 -7.87 -1.42 -9.39
N ASP A 24 -7.13 -0.39 -9.83
CA ASP A 24 -6.79 -0.21 -11.23
C ASP A 24 -5.71 0.86 -11.39
N LYS A 25 -5.04 0.82 -12.54
CA LYS A 25 -4.14 1.90 -12.94
C LYS A 25 -4.93 3.18 -13.18
N GLN A 26 -4.30 4.33 -13.00
CA GLN A 26 -4.97 5.62 -13.09
C GLN A 26 -4.08 6.68 -13.76
N ASN A 27 -4.73 7.58 -14.49
CA ASN A 27 -4.11 8.80 -14.99
C ASN A 27 -3.60 9.62 -13.80
N VAL A 28 -2.41 10.17 -13.89
CA VAL A 28 -1.79 10.95 -12.81
C VAL A 28 -2.65 12.16 -12.43
N ASN A 29 -3.26 12.82 -13.41
CA ASN A 29 -4.13 13.97 -13.13
C ASN A 29 -5.42 13.55 -12.42
N ALA A 30 -6.01 12.43 -12.85
CA ALA A 30 -7.20 11.89 -12.19
C ALA A 30 -6.90 11.48 -10.75
N LEU A 31 -5.70 10.92 -10.53
CA LEU A 31 -5.23 10.57 -9.21
C LEU A 31 -5.11 11.81 -8.32
N ALA A 32 -4.53 12.90 -8.85
CA ALA A 32 -4.37 14.15 -8.12
C ALA A 32 -5.73 14.75 -7.69
N ASP A 33 -6.75 14.58 -8.51
CA ASP A 33 -8.08 15.12 -8.21
C ASP A 33 -8.75 14.42 -7.00
N LYS A 34 -8.27 13.26 -6.60
CA LYS A 34 -8.81 12.49 -5.48
C LYS A 34 -8.31 12.97 -4.11
N PHE A 35 -7.27 13.79 -4.11
CA PHE A 35 -6.62 14.22 -2.87
C PHE A 35 -6.81 15.72 -2.67
N ASP A 36 -6.97 16.12 -1.42
CA ASP A 36 -7.08 17.53 -1.03
C ASP A 36 -5.69 18.16 -0.96
N MET A 37 -5.04 18.20 -2.12
CA MET A 37 -3.67 18.69 -2.27
C MET A 37 -3.51 19.31 -3.66
N THR A 38 -2.49 20.13 -3.82
CA THR A 38 -2.16 20.67 -5.14
C THR A 38 -1.66 19.54 -6.06
N ARG A 39 -1.82 19.73 -7.36
CA ARG A 39 -1.28 18.78 -8.35
C ARG A 39 0.22 18.65 -8.24
N GLN A 40 0.92 19.74 -7.95
CA GLN A 40 2.36 19.71 -7.76
C GLN A 40 2.75 18.81 -6.58
N ALA A 41 2.02 18.92 -5.45
CA ALA A 41 2.30 18.10 -4.27
C ALA A 41 2.07 16.61 -4.57
N VAL A 42 0.95 16.28 -5.23
CA VAL A 42 0.67 14.89 -5.62
C VAL A 42 1.74 14.39 -6.60
N SER A 43 2.13 15.21 -7.57
CA SER A 43 3.16 14.84 -8.55
C SER A 43 4.50 14.54 -7.88
N LEU A 44 4.87 15.28 -6.84
CA LEU A 44 6.10 15.01 -6.09
C LEU A 44 6.02 13.66 -5.36
N HIS A 45 4.88 13.34 -4.75
CA HIS A 45 4.69 12.03 -4.12
C HIS A 45 4.73 10.90 -5.13
N VAL A 46 4.10 11.08 -6.29
CA VAL A 46 4.10 10.09 -7.37
C VAL A 46 5.52 9.86 -7.88
N LYS A 47 6.29 10.93 -8.08
CA LYS A 47 7.69 10.82 -8.49
C LYS A 47 8.52 10.06 -7.46
N TYR A 48 8.32 10.36 -6.19
CA TYR A 48 9.01 9.65 -5.10
C TYR A 48 8.68 8.15 -5.12
N LEU A 49 7.41 7.82 -5.27
CA LEU A 49 6.97 6.41 -5.36
C LEU A 49 7.60 5.71 -6.56
N GLN A 50 7.69 6.41 -7.70
CA GLN A 50 8.35 5.87 -8.90
C GLN A 50 9.83 5.61 -8.63
N GLU A 51 10.51 6.51 -7.96
CA GLU A 51 11.92 6.35 -7.62
C GLU A 51 12.15 5.20 -6.63
N CYS A 52 11.17 4.91 -5.78
CA CYS A 52 11.21 3.75 -4.89
C CYS A 52 10.91 2.43 -5.62
N GLY A 53 10.45 2.49 -6.85
CA GLY A 53 10.16 1.30 -7.64
C GLY A 53 8.81 0.66 -7.37
N VAL A 54 7.94 1.27 -6.55
CA VAL A 54 6.65 0.68 -6.19
C VAL A 54 5.53 1.01 -7.18
N ILE A 55 5.76 1.98 -8.04
CA ILE A 55 4.86 2.30 -9.16
C ILE A 55 5.68 2.50 -10.43
N SER A 56 5.01 2.34 -11.55
CA SER A 56 5.53 2.74 -12.86
C SER A 56 4.59 3.75 -13.48
N ILE A 57 5.15 4.61 -14.35
CA ILE A 57 4.38 5.60 -15.08
C ILE A 57 4.65 5.34 -16.55
N ASN A 58 3.59 5.05 -17.30
CA ASN A 58 3.64 4.80 -18.73
C ASN A 58 2.83 5.86 -19.46
N LYS A 59 3.36 6.30 -20.59
CA LYS A 59 2.65 7.26 -21.42
C LYS A 59 1.74 6.53 -22.37
N GLU A 60 0.44 6.80 -22.32
CA GLU A 60 -0.55 6.27 -23.24
C GLU A 60 -1.21 7.46 -23.94
N GLY A 61 -0.82 7.71 -25.20
CA GLY A 61 -1.25 8.90 -25.91
C GLY A 61 -0.69 10.16 -25.24
N ARG A 62 -1.58 11.03 -24.78
CA ARG A 62 -1.21 12.26 -24.07
C ARG A 62 -1.25 12.10 -22.56
N GLU A 63 -1.63 10.92 -22.09
CA GLU A 63 -1.84 10.67 -20.68
C GLU A 63 -0.67 9.93 -20.06
N ARG A 64 -0.38 10.26 -18.82
CA ARG A 64 0.57 9.54 -17.97
C ARG A 64 -0.21 8.62 -17.07
N ILE A 65 -0.01 7.31 -17.22
CA ILE A 65 -0.76 6.29 -16.49
C ILE A 65 0.13 5.72 -15.40
N CYS A 66 -0.36 5.80 -14.16
CA CYS A 66 0.31 5.32 -12.97
C CYS A 66 -0.24 3.94 -12.60
N GLN A 67 0.66 3.00 -12.32
CA GLN A 67 0.32 1.61 -12.05
C GLN A 67 1.20 1.06 -10.93
N LEU A 68 0.63 0.23 -10.06
CA LEU A 68 1.40 -0.46 -9.00
C LEU A 68 2.38 -1.46 -9.60
N GLU A 69 3.57 -1.50 -9.03
CA GLU A 69 4.53 -2.57 -9.23
C GLU A 69 4.39 -3.53 -8.04
N VAL A 70 3.43 -4.45 -8.14
CA VAL A 70 3.03 -5.32 -7.04
C VAL A 70 4.18 -6.18 -6.53
N GLN A 71 5.05 -6.63 -7.45
CA GLN A 71 6.21 -7.45 -7.09
C GLN A 71 7.14 -6.74 -6.10
N LYS A 72 7.30 -5.43 -6.25
CA LYS A 72 8.16 -4.66 -5.36
C LYS A 72 7.60 -4.63 -3.93
N LEU A 73 6.29 -4.67 -3.80
CA LEU A 73 5.63 -4.66 -2.50
C LEU A 73 5.78 -5.98 -1.74
N THR A 74 6.23 -7.05 -2.41
CA THR A 74 6.48 -8.33 -1.71
C THR A 74 7.60 -8.20 -0.66
N GLU A 75 8.50 -7.24 -0.81
CA GLU A 75 9.54 -6.98 0.19
C GLU A 75 8.93 -6.63 1.55
N VAL A 76 7.80 -5.90 1.55
CA VAL A 76 7.09 -5.55 2.78
C VAL A 76 6.45 -6.80 3.39
N ALA A 77 5.83 -7.63 2.56
CA ALA A 77 5.22 -8.88 3.01
C ALA A 77 6.29 -9.80 3.64
N ASP A 78 7.45 -9.89 3.03
CA ASP A 78 8.55 -10.72 3.54
C ASP A 78 9.04 -10.19 4.89
N TRP A 79 9.17 -8.88 5.02
CA TRP A 79 9.57 -8.26 6.28
C TRP A 79 8.55 -8.49 7.38
N LEU A 80 7.26 -8.50 7.03
CA LEU A 80 6.17 -8.70 7.98
C LEU A 80 6.01 -10.16 8.41
N GLU A 81 6.57 -11.12 7.68
CA GLU A 81 6.32 -12.55 7.91
C GLU A 81 6.56 -13.01 9.35
N PRO A 82 7.68 -12.67 10.01
CA PRO A 82 7.87 -13.08 11.41
C PRO A 82 6.80 -12.49 12.34
N PHE A 83 6.37 -11.27 12.07
CA PHE A 83 5.32 -10.62 12.87
C PHE A 83 3.96 -11.25 12.59
N ARG A 84 3.69 -11.61 11.34
CA ARG A 84 2.45 -12.26 10.96
C ARG A 84 2.24 -13.57 11.71
N GLN A 85 3.29 -14.35 11.85
CA GLN A 85 3.25 -15.60 12.60
C GLN A 85 2.89 -15.36 14.07
N LEU A 86 3.43 -14.31 14.68
CA LEU A 86 3.10 -13.94 16.05
C LEU A 86 1.64 -13.50 16.18
N TRP A 87 1.16 -12.71 15.23
CA TRP A 87 -0.23 -12.25 15.22
C TRP A 87 -1.20 -13.41 15.06
N GLU A 88 -0.94 -14.33 14.13
CA GLU A 88 -1.79 -15.50 13.91
C GLU A 88 -1.88 -16.37 15.15
N GLY A 89 -0.76 -16.56 15.84
CA GLY A 89 -0.75 -17.30 17.10
C GLY A 89 -1.67 -16.64 18.13
N ARG A 90 -1.60 -15.33 18.27
CA ARG A 90 -2.47 -14.58 19.19
C ARG A 90 -3.93 -14.62 18.78
N PHE A 91 -4.20 -14.50 17.49
CA PHE A 91 -5.58 -14.58 16.98
C PHE A 91 -6.15 -15.98 17.20
N LYS A 92 -5.36 -17.03 17.02
CA LYS A 92 -5.80 -18.40 17.30
C LYS A 92 -6.13 -18.60 18.78
N GLN A 93 -5.32 -18.03 19.67
CA GLN A 93 -5.58 -18.06 21.12
C GLN A 93 -6.90 -17.36 21.46
N LEU A 94 -7.13 -16.20 20.83
CA LEU A 94 -8.37 -15.45 21.05
C LEU A 94 -9.57 -16.23 20.52
N ASP A 95 -9.46 -16.80 19.31
CA ASP A 95 -10.53 -17.60 18.71
C ASP A 95 -10.87 -18.80 19.60
N SER A 96 -9.86 -19.50 20.11
CA SER A 96 -10.06 -20.63 21.01
C SER A 96 -10.79 -20.19 22.28
N LEU A 97 -10.40 -19.05 22.85
CA LEU A 97 -11.05 -18.52 24.04
C LEU A 97 -12.51 -18.16 23.79
N LEU A 98 -12.78 -17.52 22.64
CA LEU A 98 -14.14 -17.17 22.23
C LEU A 98 -15.01 -18.41 22.04
N ASP A 99 -14.45 -19.45 21.43
CA ASP A 99 -15.16 -20.72 21.24
C ASP A 99 -15.50 -21.37 22.58
N GLU A 100 -14.56 -21.36 23.54
CA GLU A 100 -14.82 -21.85 24.88
C GLU A 100 -15.95 -21.08 25.56
N LEU A 101 -15.94 -19.76 25.43
CA LEU A 101 -16.99 -18.92 26.00
C LEU A 101 -18.35 -19.19 25.37
N LYS A 102 -18.38 -19.41 24.03
CA LYS A 102 -19.61 -19.76 23.32
C LYS A 102 -20.12 -21.14 23.73
N GLY A 103 -19.21 -22.09 23.93
CA GLY A 103 -19.57 -23.43 24.38
C GLY A 103 -20.20 -23.43 25.75
N LYS A 104 -19.82 -22.53 26.62
CA LYS A 104 -20.37 -22.41 27.98
C LYS A 104 -21.74 -21.77 28.03
N LYS A 105 -22.20 -21.17 26.95
CA LYS A 105 -23.51 -20.51 26.87
C LYS A 105 -24.61 -21.39 26.31
N SER A 106 -24.29 -22.55 25.90
CA SER A 106 -25.30 -23.48 25.37
C SER A 106 -26.04 -24.24 26.47
#